data_f3d01624be61fd4172fd748b2e8f0432
#
_entry.id   f3d01624be61fd4172fd748b2e8f0432
#
_cell.length_a   1.000
_cell.length_b   1.000
_cell.length_c   1.000
_cell.angle_alpha   90.00
_cell.angle_beta   90.00
_cell.angle_gamma   90.00
#
_symmetry.space_group_name_H-M   'P 1'
#
loop_
_entity.id
_entity.type
_entity.pdbx_description
1 polymer ?
#
loop_
_entity_poly.entity_id
_entity_poly.type
_entity_poly.pdbx_seq_one_letter_code
_entity_poly.pdbx_strand_id
1 'polypeptide(L)'
;MSTQQAMKTETGYPLHPYGAIEALAPGLWRVVGELQVPLKRTMYIYRLADGTLLLDSVVAMADRDMELLEALGRPSVMTIPHPKHLMDAAFYKARYPALRVYGERDAQAKIELAFDGTLEEGMPTLGITPHPVPGMKMKEVALELPLEGGSRALLFCDLVNRTNETGSGIIGALMRMFGPSGDGGVAPILKLTQIDDKYQVRSFLKKLSALPSIAIVAGCHGGVVTHHCAQWLSEAADKL
;
A
#
# COMPACT_ATOMS: atom_id res chain seq x y z
N MET A 1 -20.46 -14.90 22.26
CA MET A 1 -19.40 -13.88 22.02
C MET A 1 -18.07 -14.52 22.36
N SER A 2 -17.34 -14.99 21.36
CA SER A 2 -16.00 -15.57 21.54
C SER A 2 -15.04 -14.42 21.80
N THR A 3 -14.44 -14.37 22.96
CA THR A 3 -13.33 -13.47 23.29
C THR A 3 -12.15 -13.89 22.42
N GLN A 4 -11.98 -13.23 21.28
CA GLN A 4 -10.82 -13.40 20.46
C GLN A 4 -9.64 -12.85 21.28
N GLN A 5 -8.82 -13.75 21.80
CA GLN A 5 -7.62 -13.41 22.57
C GLN A 5 -6.74 -12.53 21.66
N ALA A 6 -6.50 -11.28 22.07
CA ALA A 6 -5.70 -10.35 21.30
C ALA A 6 -4.31 -10.96 21.07
N MET A 7 -3.97 -11.23 19.81
CA MET A 7 -2.63 -11.71 19.45
C MET A 7 -1.61 -10.63 19.79
N LYS A 8 -0.44 -11.04 20.30
CA LYS A 8 0.67 -10.15 20.62
C LYS A 8 1.97 -10.79 20.16
N THR A 9 2.96 -9.96 19.86
CA THR A 9 4.33 -10.41 19.69
C THR A 9 4.92 -10.85 21.03
N GLU A 10 6.08 -11.49 21.03
CA GLU A 10 6.82 -11.80 22.25
C GLU A 10 7.16 -10.56 23.08
N THR A 11 7.35 -9.41 22.43
CA THR A 11 7.58 -8.12 23.10
C THR A 11 6.30 -7.44 23.58
N GLY A 12 5.12 -8.08 23.40
CA GLY A 12 3.82 -7.58 23.85
C GLY A 12 3.14 -6.59 22.91
N TYR A 13 3.67 -6.34 21.71
CA TYR A 13 3.01 -5.47 20.71
C TYR A 13 1.68 -6.09 20.25
N PRO A 14 0.57 -5.34 20.25
CA PRO A 14 -0.73 -5.85 19.83
C PRO A 14 -0.75 -6.11 18.34
N LEU A 15 -1.23 -7.28 17.93
CA LEU A 15 -1.38 -7.66 16.53
C LEU A 15 -2.84 -7.63 16.12
N HIS A 16 -3.11 -7.10 14.93
CA HIS A 16 -4.38 -7.31 14.22
C HIS A 16 -4.29 -8.60 13.41
N PRO A 17 -5.42 -9.25 13.09
CA PRO A 17 -5.42 -10.41 12.20
C PRO A 17 -4.77 -10.07 10.84
N TYR A 18 -3.99 -10.99 10.30
CA TYR A 18 -3.34 -10.87 8.99
C TYR A 18 -3.20 -12.25 8.33
N GLY A 19 -3.02 -12.24 7.00
CA GLY A 19 -2.78 -13.44 6.19
C GLY A 19 -1.29 -13.76 6.04
N ALA A 20 -0.99 -14.85 5.36
CA ALA A 20 0.38 -15.24 5.03
C ALA A 20 1.07 -14.25 4.10
N ILE A 21 2.41 -14.35 4.02
CA ILE A 21 3.19 -13.67 2.98
C ILE A 21 2.90 -14.36 1.65
N GLU A 22 2.32 -13.64 0.70
CA GLU A 22 1.93 -14.11 -0.63
C GLU A 22 2.84 -13.53 -1.71
N ALA A 23 3.41 -14.37 -2.57
CA ALA A 23 4.18 -13.91 -3.72
C ALA A 23 3.25 -13.35 -4.82
N LEU A 24 3.57 -12.17 -5.33
CA LEU A 24 2.88 -11.54 -6.47
C LEU A 24 3.69 -11.65 -7.76
N ALA A 25 5.01 -11.53 -7.65
CA ALA A 25 5.99 -11.69 -8.72
C ALA A 25 7.35 -12.03 -8.09
N PRO A 26 8.35 -12.46 -8.87
CA PRO A 26 9.71 -12.55 -8.38
C PRO A 26 10.17 -11.23 -7.76
N GLY A 27 10.57 -11.27 -6.48
CA GLY A 27 10.99 -10.08 -5.73
C GLY A 27 9.87 -9.17 -5.22
N LEU A 28 8.60 -9.54 -5.39
CA LEU A 28 7.47 -8.77 -4.87
C LEU A 28 6.48 -9.68 -4.15
N TRP A 29 6.16 -9.36 -2.90
CA TRP A 29 5.20 -10.08 -2.05
C TRP A 29 4.24 -9.09 -1.39
N ARG A 30 3.18 -9.63 -0.79
CA ARG A 30 2.24 -8.88 0.05
C ARG A 30 1.88 -9.63 1.32
N VAL A 31 1.43 -8.87 2.32
CA VAL A 31 0.70 -9.36 3.49
C VAL A 31 -0.58 -8.55 3.61
N VAL A 32 -1.72 -9.22 3.72
CA VAL A 32 -3.02 -8.58 3.90
C VAL A 32 -3.38 -8.62 5.39
N GLY A 33 -3.48 -7.45 6.01
CA GLY A 33 -3.92 -7.27 7.39
C GLY A 33 -5.37 -6.79 7.48
N GLU A 34 -6.00 -7.03 8.62
CA GLU A 34 -7.36 -6.56 8.91
C GLU A 34 -7.32 -5.26 9.71
N LEU A 35 -8.34 -4.44 9.55
CA LEU A 35 -8.61 -3.27 10.37
C LEU A 35 -9.82 -3.55 11.29
N GLN A 36 -10.03 -2.71 12.27
CA GLN A 36 -11.23 -2.79 13.14
C GLN A 36 -12.53 -2.48 12.38
N VAL A 37 -12.43 -1.88 11.21
CA VAL A 37 -13.53 -1.69 10.25
C VAL A 37 -13.44 -2.75 9.15
N PRO A 38 -14.51 -3.07 8.40
CA PRO A 38 -14.49 -4.08 7.34
C PRO A 38 -13.72 -3.58 6.10
N LEU A 39 -12.51 -3.17 6.32
CA LEU A 39 -11.54 -2.72 5.32
C LEU A 39 -10.22 -3.42 5.62
N LYS A 40 -9.63 -4.04 4.62
CA LYS A 40 -8.31 -4.65 4.74
C LYS A 40 -7.23 -3.60 4.46
N ARG A 41 -6.04 -3.84 4.95
CA ARG A 41 -4.83 -3.10 4.60
C ARG A 41 -3.78 -4.06 4.06
N THR A 42 -2.96 -3.61 3.15
CA THR A 42 -1.95 -4.47 2.52
C THR A 42 -0.58 -3.84 2.69
N MET A 43 0.35 -4.61 3.25
CA MET A 43 1.78 -4.34 3.19
C MET A 43 2.34 -4.96 1.91
N TYR A 44 3.16 -4.21 1.18
CA TYR A 44 3.95 -4.75 0.08
C TYR A 44 5.41 -4.87 0.51
N ILE A 45 6.05 -5.96 0.08
CA ILE A 45 7.44 -6.30 0.36
C ILE A 45 8.13 -6.39 -0.99
N TYR A 46 9.12 -5.53 -1.22
CA TYR A 46 9.86 -5.52 -2.47
C TYR A 46 11.34 -5.73 -2.23
N ARG A 47 11.96 -6.66 -2.98
CA ARG A 47 13.39 -6.92 -2.91
C ARG A 47 14.14 -5.91 -3.78
N LEU A 48 14.99 -5.10 -3.13
CA LEU A 48 15.86 -4.15 -3.80
C LEU A 48 17.02 -4.86 -4.54
N ALA A 49 17.69 -4.13 -5.41
CA ALA A 49 18.80 -4.66 -6.22
C ALA A 49 19.98 -5.22 -5.38
N ASP A 50 20.16 -4.70 -4.17
CA ASP A 50 21.18 -5.18 -3.21
C ASP A 50 20.73 -6.39 -2.39
N GLY A 51 19.53 -6.93 -2.64
CA GLY A 51 18.94 -8.07 -1.94
C GLY A 51 18.27 -7.71 -0.61
N THR A 52 18.30 -6.45 -0.18
CA THR A 52 17.56 -5.99 1.00
C THR A 52 16.08 -5.73 0.65
N LEU A 53 15.25 -5.50 1.67
CA LEU A 53 13.81 -5.31 1.48
C LEU A 53 13.38 -3.86 1.71
N LEU A 54 12.52 -3.40 0.80
CA LEU A 54 11.65 -2.26 1.03
C LEU A 54 10.29 -2.79 1.49
N LEU A 55 9.75 -2.18 2.55
CA LEU A 55 8.43 -2.49 3.12
C LEU A 55 7.51 -1.28 2.95
N ASP A 56 6.43 -1.44 2.20
CA ASP A 56 5.46 -0.37 1.98
C ASP A 56 4.18 -0.61 2.79
N SER A 57 3.71 0.43 3.51
CA SER A 57 2.44 0.37 4.29
C SER A 57 2.39 -0.80 5.29
N VAL A 58 3.37 -0.90 6.16
CA VAL A 58 3.67 -2.07 7.00
C VAL A 58 2.51 -2.60 7.85
N VAL A 59 2.48 -3.93 8.01
CA VAL A 59 1.58 -4.71 8.88
C VAL A 59 2.43 -5.48 9.89
N ALA A 60 2.21 -5.25 11.19
CA ALA A 60 2.91 -6.00 12.23
C ALA A 60 2.50 -7.47 12.21
N MET A 61 3.47 -8.36 12.34
CA MET A 61 3.31 -9.81 12.30
C MET A 61 3.91 -10.46 13.53
N ALA A 62 3.50 -11.69 13.81
CA ALA A 62 4.10 -12.51 14.87
C ALA A 62 5.57 -12.83 14.54
N ASP A 63 6.36 -13.10 15.58
CA ASP A 63 7.81 -13.27 15.44
C ASP A 63 8.17 -14.36 14.43
N ARG A 64 7.44 -15.48 14.40
CA ARG A 64 7.61 -16.53 13.40
C ARG A 64 7.46 -16.02 11.95
N ASP A 65 6.47 -15.16 11.70
CA ASP A 65 6.23 -14.63 10.35
C ASP A 65 7.21 -13.50 10.01
N MET A 66 7.73 -12.82 11.04
CA MET A 66 8.86 -11.90 10.88
C MET A 66 10.14 -12.64 10.48
N GLU A 67 10.39 -13.86 10.99
CA GLU A 67 11.50 -14.72 10.53
C GLU A 67 11.32 -15.12 9.05
N LEU A 68 10.08 -15.42 8.63
CA LEU A 68 9.79 -15.69 7.20
C LEU A 68 10.03 -14.45 6.32
N LEU A 69 9.68 -13.26 6.80
CA LEU A 69 10.01 -12.00 6.12
C LEU A 69 11.53 -11.83 5.99
N GLU A 70 12.27 -12.04 7.08
CA GLU A 70 13.72 -11.91 7.12
C GLU A 70 14.43 -12.93 6.21
N ALA A 71 13.84 -14.12 6.01
CA ALA A 71 14.33 -15.11 5.06
C ALA A 71 14.21 -14.64 3.58
N LEU A 72 13.32 -13.70 3.28
CA LEU A 72 13.24 -13.07 1.96
C LEU A 72 14.35 -12.04 1.74
N GLY A 73 14.88 -11.44 2.82
CA GLY A 73 15.93 -10.44 2.80
C GLY A 73 15.87 -9.57 4.06
N ARG A 74 16.93 -8.81 4.33
CA ARG A 74 16.97 -7.90 5.48
C ARG A 74 16.15 -6.64 5.21
N PRO A 75 15.15 -6.28 6.04
CA PRO A 75 14.46 -4.99 5.95
C PRO A 75 15.45 -3.82 6.07
N SER A 76 15.46 -2.93 5.10
CA SER A 76 16.38 -1.78 5.06
C SER A 76 15.69 -0.45 4.78
N VAL A 77 14.50 -0.49 4.17
CA VAL A 77 13.71 0.68 3.84
C VAL A 77 12.25 0.43 4.19
N MET A 78 11.60 1.43 4.77
CA MET A 78 10.16 1.47 4.98
C MET A 78 9.59 2.72 4.31
N THR A 79 8.47 2.55 3.60
CA THR A 79 7.76 3.65 2.96
C THR A 79 6.40 3.90 3.59
N ILE A 80 6.04 5.17 3.74
CA ILE A 80 4.75 5.66 4.25
C ILE A 80 4.16 6.58 3.18
N PRO A 81 3.46 6.02 2.18
CA PRO A 81 3.04 6.78 0.99
C PRO A 81 1.82 7.69 1.22
N HIS A 82 1.17 7.59 2.38
CA HIS A 82 -0.01 8.35 2.71
C HIS A 82 -0.10 8.63 4.22
N PRO A 83 -0.55 9.84 4.64
CA PRO A 83 -0.57 10.24 6.05
C PRO A 83 -1.48 9.44 6.99
N LYS A 84 -2.28 8.51 6.49
CA LYS A 84 -3.10 7.59 7.30
C LYS A 84 -2.50 6.20 7.44
N HIS A 85 -1.42 5.88 6.71
CA HIS A 85 -0.78 4.57 6.70
C HIS A 85 0.43 4.50 7.66
N LEU A 86 0.22 4.96 8.88
CA LEU A 86 1.23 5.04 9.96
C LEU A 86 1.20 3.85 10.92
N MET A 87 0.15 3.03 10.87
CA MET A 87 0.00 1.87 11.76
C MET A 87 1.21 0.95 11.63
N ASP A 88 1.68 0.45 12.76
CA ASP A 88 2.79 -0.50 12.86
C ASP A 88 4.17 0.01 12.40
N ALA A 89 4.29 1.26 11.93
CA ALA A 89 5.59 1.83 11.54
C ALA A 89 6.59 1.87 12.71
N ALA A 90 6.12 2.25 13.90
CA ALA A 90 6.94 2.25 15.11
C ALA A 90 7.42 0.84 15.51
N PHE A 91 6.58 -0.18 15.31
CA PHE A 91 6.95 -1.58 15.56
C PHE A 91 8.14 -2.00 14.67
N TYR A 92 8.10 -1.72 13.38
CA TYR A 92 9.19 -2.03 12.47
C TYR A 92 10.46 -1.25 12.78
N LYS A 93 10.33 0.05 13.10
CA LYS A 93 11.50 0.86 13.47
C LYS A 93 12.15 0.42 14.77
N ALA A 94 11.37 -0.03 15.75
CA ALA A 94 11.88 -0.60 17.00
C ALA A 94 12.62 -1.92 16.76
N ARG A 95 12.07 -2.81 15.91
CA ARG A 95 12.67 -4.09 15.55
C ARG A 95 13.95 -3.92 14.70
N TYR A 96 13.95 -2.93 13.80
CA TYR A 96 15.06 -2.64 12.89
C TYR A 96 15.53 -1.18 13.05
N PRO A 97 16.36 -0.86 14.06
CA PRO A 97 16.78 0.52 14.33
C PRO A 97 17.49 1.20 13.15
N ALA A 98 18.17 0.42 12.29
CA ALA A 98 18.83 0.91 11.07
C ALA A 98 17.89 1.07 9.86
N LEU A 99 16.59 0.74 9.99
CA LEU A 99 15.59 0.87 8.94
C LEU A 99 15.43 2.36 8.54
N ARG A 100 15.68 2.68 7.28
CA ARG A 100 15.44 4.03 6.75
C ARG A 100 13.96 4.21 6.45
N VAL A 101 13.42 5.35 6.83
CA VAL A 101 11.99 5.66 6.70
C VAL A 101 11.81 6.80 5.72
N TYR A 102 11.10 6.56 4.63
CA TYR A 102 10.71 7.58 3.68
C TYR A 102 9.19 7.71 3.65
N GLY A 103 8.68 8.92 3.66
CA GLY A 103 7.26 9.13 3.72
C GLY A 103 6.78 10.36 2.97
N GLU A 104 5.47 10.44 2.82
CA GLU A 104 4.84 11.68 2.42
C GLU A 104 5.02 12.71 3.56
N ARG A 105 5.37 13.95 3.20
CA ARG A 105 5.78 14.99 4.16
C ARG A 105 4.75 15.25 5.26
N ASP A 106 3.46 15.25 4.92
CA ASP A 106 2.38 15.50 5.88
C ASP A 106 2.17 14.31 6.84
N ALA A 107 2.72 13.13 6.51
CA ALA A 107 2.67 11.95 7.37
C ALA A 107 3.58 12.10 8.59
N GLN A 108 4.74 12.73 8.44
CA GLN A 108 5.71 12.92 9.53
C GLN A 108 5.12 13.72 10.70
N ALA A 109 4.26 14.69 10.42
CA ALA A 109 3.61 15.50 11.46
C ALA A 109 2.62 14.72 12.34
N LYS A 110 2.27 13.49 11.95
CA LYS A 110 1.24 12.65 12.61
C LYS A 110 1.82 11.49 13.41
N ILE A 111 3.13 11.30 13.39
CA ILE A 111 3.79 10.20 14.08
C ILE A 111 5.11 10.67 14.72
N GLU A 112 5.38 10.18 15.93
CA GLU A 112 6.67 10.37 16.60
C GLU A 112 7.74 9.42 16.03
N LEU A 113 7.97 9.53 14.73
CA LEU A 113 8.95 8.73 14.00
C LEU A 113 9.71 9.65 13.04
N ALA A 114 11.02 9.75 13.19
CA ALA A 114 11.84 10.53 12.29
C ALA A 114 11.87 9.87 10.89
N PHE A 115 11.64 10.67 9.84
CA PHE A 115 11.84 10.25 8.46
C PHE A 115 13.25 10.62 8.01
N ASP A 116 13.87 9.74 7.24
CA ASP A 116 15.17 9.97 6.61
C ASP A 116 15.06 10.85 5.34
N GLY A 117 13.84 11.08 4.88
CA GLY A 117 13.51 11.95 3.74
C GLY A 117 12.11 11.71 3.20
N THR A 118 11.78 12.41 2.11
CA THR A 118 10.54 12.19 1.36
C THR A 118 10.68 11.02 0.39
N LEU A 119 9.54 10.50 -0.09
CA LEU A 119 9.54 9.45 -1.11
C LEU A 119 10.18 9.92 -2.42
N GLU A 120 9.96 11.18 -2.80
CA GLU A 120 10.53 11.79 -4.00
C GLU A 120 12.07 11.90 -3.93
N GLU A 121 12.62 12.06 -2.73
CA GLU A 121 14.07 12.13 -2.51
C GLU A 121 14.71 10.73 -2.43
N GLY A 122 14.07 9.81 -1.72
CA GLY A 122 14.65 8.51 -1.40
C GLY A 122 14.49 7.46 -2.48
N MET A 123 13.31 7.35 -3.09
CA MET A 123 12.97 6.24 -3.99
C MET A 123 13.81 6.19 -5.26
N PRO A 124 14.16 7.31 -5.93
CA PRO A 124 15.01 7.27 -7.12
C PRO A 124 16.40 6.67 -6.86
N THR A 125 16.95 6.84 -5.66
CA THR A 125 18.26 6.26 -5.28
C THR A 125 18.23 4.73 -5.19
N LEU A 126 17.03 4.15 -5.12
CA LEU A 126 16.77 2.71 -5.05
C LEU A 126 16.26 2.13 -6.39
N GLY A 127 16.25 2.94 -7.45
CA GLY A 127 15.72 2.54 -8.76
C GLY A 127 14.20 2.48 -8.82
N ILE A 128 13.50 3.11 -7.87
CA ILE A 128 12.03 3.16 -7.79
C ILE A 128 11.58 4.56 -8.20
N THR A 129 10.52 4.63 -9.03
CA THR A 129 9.98 5.92 -9.46
C THR A 129 8.78 6.30 -8.58
N PRO A 130 8.87 7.36 -7.77
CA PRO A 130 7.73 7.90 -7.06
C PRO A 130 6.87 8.77 -7.98
N HIS A 131 5.56 8.62 -7.88
CA HIS A 131 4.57 9.41 -8.61
C HIS A 131 3.64 10.13 -7.62
N PRO A 132 3.92 11.37 -7.21
CA PRO A 132 3.00 12.16 -6.41
C PRO A 132 1.64 12.32 -7.11
N VAL A 133 0.56 11.99 -6.41
CA VAL A 133 -0.79 12.08 -6.96
C VAL A 133 -1.29 13.52 -6.92
N PRO A 134 -1.54 14.16 -8.08
CA PRO A 134 -2.03 15.53 -8.11
C PRO A 134 -3.53 15.59 -7.81
N GLY A 135 -4.02 16.77 -7.42
CA GLY A 135 -5.47 17.03 -7.28
C GLY A 135 -6.11 16.36 -6.06
N MET A 136 -5.33 15.92 -5.09
CA MET A 136 -5.83 15.36 -3.83
C MET A 136 -5.59 16.31 -2.66
N LYS A 137 -6.58 16.38 -1.74
CA LYS A 137 -6.48 17.14 -0.47
C LYS A 137 -5.39 16.54 0.43
N MET A 138 -5.43 15.24 0.58
CA MET A 138 -4.43 14.49 1.34
C MET A 138 -3.49 13.86 0.33
N LYS A 139 -2.23 14.22 0.41
CA LYS A 139 -1.23 13.78 -0.53
C LYS A 139 -1.00 12.28 -0.45
N GLU A 140 -0.81 11.67 -1.59
CA GLU A 140 -0.45 10.28 -1.77
C GLU A 140 0.66 10.19 -2.81
N VAL A 141 1.57 9.25 -2.66
CA VAL A 141 2.61 8.96 -3.65
C VAL A 141 2.44 7.51 -4.10
N ALA A 142 2.18 7.29 -5.38
CA ALA A 142 2.23 5.96 -5.96
C ALA A 142 3.68 5.58 -6.29
N LEU A 143 4.04 4.31 -6.12
CA LEU A 143 5.37 3.79 -6.40
C LEU A 143 5.37 2.92 -7.65
N GLU A 144 6.26 3.21 -8.60
CA GLU A 144 6.54 2.35 -9.74
C GLU A 144 7.79 1.52 -9.44
N LEU A 145 7.59 0.22 -9.27
CA LEU A 145 8.64 -0.75 -8.97
C LEU A 145 9.05 -1.48 -10.24
N PRO A 146 10.33 -1.50 -10.62
CA PRO A 146 10.81 -2.36 -11.69
C PRO A 146 10.69 -3.84 -11.27
N LEU A 147 10.23 -4.68 -12.19
CA LEU A 147 10.14 -6.12 -12.02
C LEU A 147 11.05 -6.82 -13.03
N GLU A 148 11.29 -8.12 -12.81
CA GLU A 148 12.04 -8.94 -13.74
C GLU A 148 11.42 -8.91 -15.16
N GLY A 149 12.26 -9.07 -16.18
CA GLY A 149 11.84 -9.05 -17.58
C GLY A 149 11.45 -7.67 -18.13
N GLY A 150 11.79 -6.58 -17.43
CA GLY A 150 11.48 -5.20 -17.85
C GLY A 150 10.02 -4.80 -17.64
N SER A 151 9.25 -5.62 -16.93
CA SER A 151 7.89 -5.26 -16.48
C SER A 151 7.92 -4.38 -15.23
N ARG A 152 6.76 -3.89 -14.81
CA ARG A 152 6.64 -3.00 -13.63
C ARG A 152 5.39 -3.25 -12.83
N ALA A 153 5.47 -2.96 -11.53
CA ALA A 153 4.32 -2.85 -10.66
C ALA A 153 4.06 -1.38 -10.31
N LEU A 154 2.78 -1.02 -10.24
CA LEU A 154 2.32 0.27 -9.70
C LEU A 154 1.62 0.01 -8.37
N LEU A 155 2.20 0.50 -7.29
CA LEU A 155 1.62 0.44 -5.97
C LEU A 155 0.99 1.80 -5.63
N PHE A 156 -0.29 1.77 -5.32
CA PHE A 156 -1.05 2.89 -4.81
C PHE A 156 -1.38 2.68 -3.34
N CYS A 157 -1.77 3.74 -2.66
CA CYS A 157 -2.30 3.65 -1.31
C CYS A 157 -3.83 3.64 -1.33
N ASP A 158 -4.45 4.80 -1.25
CA ASP A 158 -5.90 4.95 -1.18
C ASP A 158 -6.56 5.18 -2.55
N LEU A 159 -5.86 5.82 -3.50
CA LEU A 159 -6.44 6.33 -4.74
C LEU A 159 -7.16 5.27 -5.55
N VAL A 160 -6.50 4.17 -5.86
CA VAL A 160 -7.10 3.07 -6.61
C VAL A 160 -7.02 1.76 -5.84
N ASN A 161 -8.15 1.10 -5.73
CA ASN A 161 -8.28 -0.14 -5.01
C ASN A 161 -9.26 -1.08 -5.72
N ARG A 162 -9.08 -2.39 -5.54
CA ARG A 162 -9.99 -3.42 -6.00
C ARG A 162 -10.35 -4.32 -4.84
N THR A 163 -11.60 -4.32 -4.39
CA THR A 163 -12.04 -5.24 -3.34
C THR A 163 -13.42 -5.81 -3.64
N ASN A 164 -13.55 -7.11 -3.46
CA ASN A 164 -14.83 -7.81 -3.48
C ASN A 164 -15.34 -8.09 -2.06
N GLU A 165 -14.56 -7.75 -1.04
CA GLU A 165 -14.86 -8.02 0.36
C GLU A 165 -15.38 -6.76 1.04
N THR A 166 -16.69 -6.61 1.07
CA THR A 166 -17.34 -5.43 1.65
C THR A 166 -18.05 -5.73 2.98
N GLY A 167 -17.87 -6.93 3.53
CA GLY A 167 -18.57 -7.36 4.73
C GLY A 167 -20.08 -7.59 4.53
N SER A 168 -20.79 -7.84 5.63
CA SER A 168 -22.25 -8.08 5.65
C SER A 168 -22.99 -6.98 6.43
N GLY A 169 -24.32 -6.98 6.37
CA GLY A 169 -25.16 -6.03 7.09
C GLY A 169 -25.09 -4.59 6.58
N ILE A 170 -25.47 -3.64 7.42
CA ILE A 170 -25.56 -2.21 7.07
C ILE A 170 -24.18 -1.64 6.69
N ILE A 171 -23.13 -2.00 7.43
CA ILE A 171 -21.76 -1.54 7.17
C ILE A 171 -21.30 -2.09 5.81
N GLY A 172 -21.57 -3.37 5.52
CA GLY A 172 -21.26 -3.94 4.21
C GLY A 172 -22.03 -3.26 3.06
N ALA A 173 -23.27 -2.85 3.28
CA ALA A 173 -24.04 -2.09 2.31
C ALA A 173 -23.42 -0.69 2.06
N LEU A 174 -23.02 0.00 3.10
CA LEU A 174 -22.32 1.30 3.00
C LEU A 174 -20.98 1.15 2.29
N MET A 175 -20.21 0.10 2.59
CA MET A 175 -18.94 -0.18 1.89
C MET A 175 -19.14 -0.48 0.41
N ARG A 176 -20.20 -1.18 0.02
CA ARG A 176 -20.56 -1.39 -1.40
C ARG A 176 -20.96 -0.10 -2.10
N MET A 177 -21.60 0.83 -1.39
CA MET A 177 -22.08 2.08 -1.96
C MET A 177 -20.96 3.14 -2.06
N PHE A 178 -20.11 3.25 -1.07
CA PHE A 178 -19.15 4.34 -0.94
C PHE A 178 -17.68 3.89 -0.94
N GLY A 179 -17.40 2.62 -0.65
CA GLY A 179 -16.07 2.06 -0.57
C GLY A 179 -15.52 1.60 -1.93
N PRO A 180 -14.29 1.07 -1.94
CA PRO A 180 -13.67 0.48 -3.13
C PRO A 180 -14.29 -0.90 -3.40
N SER A 181 -15.37 -0.97 -4.15
CA SER A 181 -16.11 -2.21 -4.41
C SER A 181 -16.20 -2.57 -5.90
N GLY A 182 -16.51 -3.84 -6.19
CA GLY A 182 -16.70 -4.35 -7.54
C GLY A 182 -15.39 -4.44 -8.32
N ASP A 183 -15.40 -4.07 -9.61
CA ASP A 183 -14.23 -4.12 -10.50
C ASP A 183 -13.11 -3.15 -10.07
N GLY A 184 -13.35 -2.36 -9.03
CA GLY A 184 -12.36 -1.45 -8.45
C GLY A 184 -12.24 -0.11 -9.18
N GLY A 185 -11.17 0.58 -8.87
CA GLY A 185 -10.88 1.92 -9.33
C GLY A 185 -10.85 2.91 -8.17
N VAL A 186 -11.25 4.17 -8.42
CA VAL A 186 -11.31 5.21 -7.39
C VAL A 186 -12.61 5.09 -6.60
N ALA A 187 -12.52 4.89 -5.29
CA ALA A 187 -13.70 4.72 -4.43
C ALA A 187 -14.61 5.96 -4.46
N PRO A 188 -15.95 5.79 -4.49
CA PRO A 188 -16.89 6.90 -4.47
C PRO A 188 -16.65 7.89 -3.32
N ILE A 189 -16.34 7.39 -2.12
CA ILE A 189 -16.04 8.24 -0.96
C ILE A 189 -14.82 9.15 -1.20
N LEU A 190 -13.78 8.66 -1.87
CA LEU A 190 -12.60 9.45 -2.18
C LEU A 190 -12.91 10.55 -3.19
N LYS A 191 -13.76 10.25 -4.21
CA LYS A 191 -14.19 11.23 -5.20
C LYS A 191 -14.94 12.41 -4.58
N LEU A 192 -15.64 12.17 -3.46
CA LEU A 192 -16.44 13.18 -2.76
C LEU A 192 -15.62 13.91 -1.69
N THR A 193 -14.69 13.26 -1.03
CA THR A 193 -14.05 13.79 0.19
C THR A 193 -12.60 14.17 0.02
N GLN A 194 -11.84 13.50 -0.87
CA GLN A 194 -10.39 13.61 -0.97
C GLN A 194 -9.89 14.16 -2.30
N ILE A 195 -10.70 14.15 -3.36
CA ILE A 195 -10.31 14.68 -4.67
C ILE A 195 -10.79 16.12 -4.80
N ASP A 196 -9.86 17.05 -4.94
CA ASP A 196 -10.11 18.47 -5.21
C ASP A 196 -10.24 18.74 -6.71
N ASP A 197 -9.37 18.11 -7.50
CA ASP A 197 -9.35 18.29 -8.95
C ASP A 197 -9.40 16.94 -9.68
N LYS A 198 -10.60 16.55 -10.09
CA LYS A 198 -10.84 15.29 -10.82
C LYS A 198 -10.13 15.24 -12.16
N TYR A 199 -9.92 16.39 -12.82
CA TYR A 199 -9.23 16.44 -14.10
C TYR A 199 -7.75 16.09 -13.94
N GLN A 200 -7.09 16.62 -12.93
CA GLN A 200 -5.71 16.29 -12.63
C GLN A 200 -5.55 14.80 -12.28
N VAL A 201 -6.40 14.26 -11.42
CA VAL A 201 -6.37 12.83 -11.06
C VAL A 201 -6.62 11.95 -12.28
N ARG A 202 -7.61 12.29 -13.13
CA ARG A 202 -7.89 11.57 -14.38
C ARG A 202 -6.68 11.57 -15.31
N SER A 203 -6.09 12.73 -15.55
CA SER A 203 -4.92 12.89 -16.41
C SER A 203 -3.72 12.11 -15.87
N PHE A 204 -3.53 12.10 -14.56
CA PHE A 204 -2.50 11.32 -13.88
C PHE A 204 -2.67 9.81 -14.11
N LEU A 205 -3.87 9.27 -13.88
CA LEU A 205 -4.14 7.84 -14.12
C LEU A 205 -4.00 7.45 -15.60
N LYS A 206 -4.44 8.33 -16.52
CA LYS A 206 -4.25 8.12 -17.97
C LYS A 206 -2.76 8.12 -18.34
N LYS A 207 -1.95 9.02 -17.77
CA LYS A 207 -0.50 9.03 -17.95
C LYS A 207 0.12 7.72 -17.47
N LEU A 208 -0.23 7.25 -16.27
CA LEU A 208 0.28 5.98 -15.76
C LEU A 208 -0.19 4.79 -16.59
N SER A 209 -1.45 4.79 -17.07
CA SER A 209 -1.95 3.71 -17.92
C SER A 209 -1.22 3.60 -19.27
N ALA A 210 -0.55 4.66 -19.72
CA ALA A 210 0.26 4.67 -20.92
C ALA A 210 1.70 4.14 -20.73
N LEU A 211 2.11 3.85 -19.49
CA LEU A 211 3.42 3.26 -19.23
C LEU A 211 3.51 1.86 -19.87
N PRO A 212 4.65 1.50 -20.46
CA PRO A 212 4.81 0.17 -21.05
C PRO A 212 4.91 -0.93 -19.98
N SER A 213 4.46 -2.12 -20.32
CA SER A 213 4.72 -3.36 -19.57
C SER A 213 4.25 -3.32 -18.09
N ILE A 214 3.09 -2.70 -17.80
CA ILE A 214 2.49 -2.77 -16.47
C ILE A 214 1.98 -4.19 -16.24
N ALA A 215 2.62 -4.93 -15.34
CA ALA A 215 2.24 -6.29 -14.99
C ALA A 215 1.34 -6.36 -13.76
N ILE A 216 1.48 -5.39 -12.84
CA ILE A 216 0.75 -5.36 -11.57
C ILE A 216 0.28 -3.94 -11.29
N VAL A 217 -0.99 -3.81 -10.87
CA VAL A 217 -1.52 -2.61 -10.22
C VAL A 217 -2.14 -3.05 -8.91
N ALA A 218 -1.76 -2.40 -7.83
CA ALA A 218 -2.18 -2.77 -6.49
C ALA A 218 -2.41 -1.54 -5.61
N GLY A 219 -3.41 -1.62 -4.74
CA GLY A 219 -3.71 -0.60 -3.74
C GLY A 219 -3.63 -1.19 -2.33
N CYS A 220 -3.57 -0.32 -1.31
CA CYS A 220 -3.46 -0.79 0.07
C CYS A 220 -4.75 -1.39 0.65
N HIS A 221 -5.88 -1.25 -0.02
CA HIS A 221 -7.20 -1.70 0.46
C HIS A 221 -7.87 -2.69 -0.47
N GLY A 222 -7.18 -3.74 -0.90
CA GLY A 222 -7.86 -4.72 -1.73
C GLY A 222 -7.01 -5.69 -2.50
N GLY A 223 -7.59 -6.18 -3.59
CA GLY A 223 -6.96 -7.13 -4.48
C GLY A 223 -5.93 -6.50 -5.41
N VAL A 224 -5.18 -7.36 -6.06
CA VAL A 224 -4.17 -7.02 -7.05
C VAL A 224 -4.74 -7.23 -8.45
N VAL A 225 -4.45 -6.35 -9.37
CA VAL A 225 -4.76 -6.48 -10.80
C VAL A 225 -3.48 -6.96 -11.51
N THR A 226 -3.56 -8.12 -12.17
CA THR A 226 -2.42 -8.75 -12.87
C THR A 226 -2.67 -8.95 -14.36
N HIS A 227 -3.88 -8.63 -14.83
CA HIS A 227 -4.25 -8.75 -16.24
C HIS A 227 -4.87 -7.44 -16.71
N HIS A 228 -4.55 -7.04 -17.94
CA HIS A 228 -5.09 -5.82 -18.55
C HIS A 228 -4.88 -4.56 -17.68
N CYS A 229 -3.75 -4.49 -16.96
CA CYS A 229 -3.45 -3.44 -15.98
C CYS A 229 -3.58 -2.02 -16.54
N ALA A 230 -3.03 -1.77 -17.72
CA ALA A 230 -3.12 -0.49 -18.41
C ALA A 230 -4.58 -0.11 -18.72
N GLN A 231 -5.37 -1.05 -19.25
CA GLN A 231 -6.79 -0.85 -19.53
C GLN A 231 -7.56 -0.56 -18.24
N TRP A 232 -7.34 -1.35 -17.19
CA TRP A 232 -7.99 -1.17 -15.89
C TRP A 232 -7.75 0.22 -15.29
N LEU A 233 -6.49 0.72 -15.33
CA LEU A 233 -6.15 2.09 -14.90
C LEU A 233 -6.85 3.15 -15.74
N SER A 234 -6.88 2.94 -17.06
CA SER A 234 -7.56 3.84 -17.99
C SER A 234 -9.06 3.92 -17.68
N GLU A 235 -9.71 2.78 -17.44
CA GLU A 235 -11.13 2.70 -17.06
C GLU A 235 -11.40 3.33 -15.68
N ALA A 236 -10.47 3.15 -14.72
CA ALA A 236 -10.55 3.81 -13.42
C ALA A 236 -10.53 5.35 -13.56
N ALA A 237 -9.73 5.88 -14.50
CA ALA A 237 -9.70 7.30 -14.84
C ALA A 237 -11.01 7.77 -15.48
N ASP A 238 -11.60 6.98 -16.37
CA ASP A 238 -12.86 7.34 -17.06
C ASP A 238 -14.05 7.39 -16.12
N LYS A 239 -14.00 6.66 -15.00
CA LYS A 239 -15.04 6.63 -13.97
C LYS A 239 -14.94 7.81 -12.97
N LEU A 240 -13.97 8.73 -13.09
CA LEU A 240 -13.85 9.95 -12.27
C LEU A 240 -14.81 11.04 -12.76
#